data_c650adeffd985d1b313e79ca33a41ec8
#
_entry.id   c650adeffd985d1b313e79ca33a41ec8
#
_cell.length_a   1.000
_cell.length_b   1.000
_cell.length_c   1.000
_cell.angle_alpha   90.00
_cell.angle_beta   90.00
_cell.angle_gamma   90.00
#
_symmetry.space_group_name_H-M   'P 1'
#
loop_
_entity.id
_entity.type
_entity.pdbx_description
1 polymer ?
#
loop_
_entity_poly.entity_id
_entity_poly.type
_entity_poly.pdbx_seq_one_letter_code
_entity_poly.pdbx_strand_id
1 'polypeptide(L)'
;MRRYYCTYFDKAYLVKGVAMITSLAARESRDFTIYVICLDEITRLLLARLKLWNVVLIPVHSLEQGDLALLTAKHNRSLTEYYWTLTPTVILRVLEQFPEVDLLTYLDADLFFYSSPEPIFHEMGEQSVLI
;
A
#
# COMPACT_ATOMS: atom_id res chain seq x y z
N MET A 1 4.40 10.07 16.96
CA MET A 1 3.86 8.76 16.56
C MET A 1 4.00 8.60 15.05
N ARG A 2 4.55 7.50 14.61
CA ARG A 2 4.72 7.19 13.18
C ARG A 2 3.40 6.74 12.57
N ARG A 3 3.13 7.14 11.34
CA ARG A 3 1.97 6.68 10.58
C ARG A 3 2.37 5.61 9.57
N TYR A 4 1.46 4.69 9.33
CA TYR A 4 1.69 3.57 8.44
C TYR A 4 0.62 3.53 7.35
N TYR A 5 1.09 3.45 6.12
CA TYR A 5 0.26 3.39 4.92
C TYR A 5 0.59 2.13 4.12
N CYS A 6 -0.34 1.67 3.32
CA CYS A 6 -0.06 0.63 2.33
C CYS A 6 -0.81 0.90 1.03
N THR A 7 -0.24 0.41 -0.05
CA THR A 7 -0.83 0.46 -1.39
C THR A 7 -0.25 -0.68 -2.23
N TYR A 8 -0.83 -0.92 -3.38
CA TYR A 8 -0.27 -1.83 -4.37
C TYR A 8 -0.58 -1.32 -5.78
N PHE A 9 0.32 -1.54 -6.70
CA PHE A 9 0.12 -1.21 -8.12
C PHE A 9 1.13 -1.94 -9.00
N ASP A 10 0.81 -2.00 -10.29
CA ASP A 10 1.67 -2.49 -11.35
C ASP A 10 2.31 -1.34 -12.14
N LYS A 11 3.06 -1.68 -13.19
CA LYS A 11 3.71 -0.71 -14.07
C LYS A 11 2.75 0.26 -14.75
N ALA A 12 1.51 -0.15 -15.01
CA ALA A 12 0.50 0.72 -15.64
C ALA A 12 0.09 1.88 -14.73
N TYR A 13 0.16 1.69 -13.42
CA TYR A 13 -0.15 2.70 -12.40
C TYR A 13 1.09 3.31 -11.75
N LEU A 14 2.29 2.98 -12.21
CA LEU A 14 3.53 3.43 -11.59
C LEU A 14 3.62 4.95 -11.45
N VAL A 15 3.32 5.69 -12.50
CA VAL A 15 3.36 7.16 -12.49
C VAL A 15 2.35 7.73 -11.49
N LYS A 16 1.15 7.19 -11.46
CA LYS A 16 0.11 7.59 -10.49
C LYS A 16 0.53 7.25 -9.06
N GLY A 17 1.07 6.05 -8.84
CA GLY A 17 1.56 5.62 -7.54
C GLY A 17 2.70 6.50 -7.01
N VAL A 18 3.65 6.87 -7.85
CA VAL A 18 4.72 7.80 -7.49
C VAL A 18 4.16 9.19 -7.17
N ALA A 19 3.20 9.68 -7.96
CA ALA A 19 2.55 10.97 -7.69
C ALA A 19 1.80 10.95 -6.34
N MET A 20 1.11 9.85 -6.03
CA MET A 20 0.44 9.68 -4.74
C MET A 20 1.45 9.70 -3.58
N ILE A 21 2.52 8.91 -3.66
CA ILE A 21 3.55 8.83 -2.61
C ILE A 21 4.24 10.18 -2.39
N THR A 22 4.62 10.86 -3.47
CA THR A 22 5.30 12.16 -3.36
C THR A 22 4.38 13.26 -2.86
N SER A 23 3.10 13.24 -3.25
CA SER A 23 2.12 14.19 -2.71
C SER A 23 1.84 13.95 -1.23
N LEU A 24 1.77 12.69 -0.80
CA LEU A 24 1.66 12.33 0.62
C LEU A 24 2.88 12.84 1.38
N ALA A 25 4.09 12.57 0.90
CA ALA A 25 5.33 13.02 1.54
C ALA A 25 5.41 14.54 1.69
N ALA A 26 4.84 15.29 0.75
CA ALA A 26 4.80 16.75 0.80
C ALA A 26 3.77 17.31 1.79
N ARG A 27 2.80 16.53 2.23
CA ARG A 27 1.66 16.95 3.05
C ARG A 27 1.60 16.31 4.43
N GLU A 28 2.24 15.15 4.59
CA GLU A 28 2.32 14.49 5.88
C GLU A 28 3.30 15.22 6.79
N SER A 29 2.81 15.62 7.95
CA SER A 29 3.62 16.35 8.95
C SER A 29 4.32 15.43 9.94
N ARG A 30 3.93 14.15 9.96
CA ARG A 30 4.48 13.16 10.87
C ARG A 30 5.41 12.22 10.15
N ASP A 31 6.30 11.57 10.89
CA ASP A 31 7.05 10.44 10.36
C ASP A 31 6.10 9.36 9.86
N PHE A 32 6.39 8.82 8.70
CA PHE A 32 5.57 7.77 8.14
C PHE A 32 6.39 6.71 7.39
N THR A 33 5.77 5.56 7.23
CA THR A 33 6.24 4.49 6.35
C THR A 33 5.08 4.09 5.43
N ILE A 34 5.37 3.92 4.16
CA ILE A 34 4.42 3.36 3.21
C ILE A 34 4.93 2.03 2.65
N TYR A 35 4.15 0.99 2.83
CA TYR A 35 4.40 -0.34 2.27
C TYR A 35 3.79 -0.41 0.88
N VAL A 36 4.61 -0.65 -0.12
CA VAL A 36 4.17 -0.74 -1.52
C VAL A 36 4.34 -2.18 -2.00
N ILE A 37 3.22 -2.85 -2.23
CA ILE A 37 3.23 -4.16 -2.85
C ILE A 37 3.38 -3.98 -4.36
N CYS A 38 4.53 -4.41 -4.88
CA CYS A 38 4.86 -4.30 -6.30
C CYS A 38 4.28 -5.50 -7.03
N LEU A 39 3.31 -5.26 -7.92
CA LEU A 39 2.61 -6.33 -8.64
C LEU A 39 3.42 -6.92 -9.79
N ASP A 40 4.49 -6.24 -10.20
CA ASP A 40 5.46 -6.73 -11.19
C ASP A 40 6.88 -6.29 -10.83
N GLU A 41 7.86 -6.95 -11.46
CA GLU A 41 9.27 -6.69 -11.19
C GLU A 41 9.74 -5.33 -11.72
N ILE A 42 9.14 -4.85 -12.79
CA ILE A 42 9.46 -3.52 -13.36
C ILE A 42 9.13 -2.43 -12.35
N THR A 43 7.95 -2.50 -11.74
CA THR A 43 7.53 -1.58 -10.67
C THR A 43 8.52 -1.59 -9.52
N ARG A 44 8.91 -2.79 -9.05
CA ARG A 44 9.85 -2.94 -7.95
C ARG A 44 11.21 -2.31 -8.27
N LEU A 45 11.75 -2.60 -9.44
CA LEU A 45 13.07 -2.08 -9.86
C LEU A 45 13.07 -0.56 -10.02
N LEU A 46 12.03 0.01 -10.62
CA LEU A 46 11.93 1.45 -10.84
C LEU A 46 11.74 2.20 -9.51
N LEU A 47 10.88 1.71 -8.63
CA LEU A 47 10.70 2.30 -7.30
C LEU A 47 11.99 2.22 -6.46
N ALA A 48 12.70 1.10 -6.53
CA ALA A 48 13.98 0.95 -5.84
C ALA A 48 15.02 1.98 -6.30
N ARG A 49 15.05 2.31 -7.59
CA ARG A 49 15.94 3.34 -8.15
C ARG A 49 15.62 4.75 -7.69
N LEU A 50 14.37 5.04 -7.39
CA LEU A 50 13.95 6.36 -6.88
C LEU A 50 14.42 6.62 -5.45
N LYS A 51 14.80 5.58 -4.71
CA LYS A 51 15.34 5.67 -3.34
C LYS A 51 14.48 6.54 -2.41
N LEU A 52 13.18 6.34 -2.46
CA LEU A 52 12.25 7.03 -1.58
C LEU A 52 12.45 6.51 -0.15
N TRP A 53 12.90 7.37 0.75
CA TRP A 53 13.39 7.00 2.09
C TRP A 53 12.33 6.40 3.02
N ASN A 54 11.06 6.67 2.79
CA ASN A 54 9.93 6.25 3.61
C ASN A 54 9.12 5.11 2.99
N VAL A 55 9.63 4.51 1.91
CA VAL A 55 8.96 3.44 1.16
C VAL A 55 9.62 2.09 1.44
N VAL A 56 8.79 1.12 1.79
CA VAL A 56 9.17 -0.29 1.90
C VAL A 56 8.53 -1.05 0.75
N LEU A 57 9.37 -1.67 -0.09
CA LEU A 57 8.93 -2.41 -1.27
C LEU A 57 8.71 -3.89 -0.92
N ILE A 58 7.55 -4.42 -1.26
CA ILE A 58 7.18 -5.82 -1.04
C ILE A 58 6.78 -6.43 -2.38
N PRO A 59 7.49 -7.45 -2.89
CA PRO A 59 7.08 -8.12 -4.11
C PRO A 59 5.80 -8.94 -3.87
N VAL A 60 4.88 -8.92 -4.83
CA VAL A 60 3.57 -9.59 -4.69
C VAL A 60 3.68 -11.09 -4.42
N HIS A 61 4.71 -11.75 -4.96
CA HIS A 61 4.88 -13.19 -4.73
C HIS A 61 5.10 -13.55 -3.26
N SER A 62 5.60 -12.62 -2.43
CA SER A 62 5.73 -12.87 -1.00
C SER A 62 4.38 -12.92 -0.27
N LEU A 63 3.34 -12.28 -0.82
CA LEU A 63 1.96 -12.41 -0.34
C LEU A 63 1.32 -13.72 -0.79
N GLU A 64 1.64 -14.16 -2.01
CA GLU A 64 1.08 -15.36 -2.64
C GLU A 64 1.67 -16.65 -2.06
N GLN A 65 2.88 -16.59 -1.56
CA GLN A 65 3.62 -17.74 -1.07
C GLN A 65 2.89 -18.40 0.13
N GLY A 66 2.51 -19.66 -0.04
CA GLY A 66 1.80 -20.43 0.99
C GLY A 66 0.31 -20.11 1.13
N ASP A 67 -0.23 -19.20 0.34
CA ASP A 67 -1.65 -18.85 0.34
C ASP A 67 -2.37 -19.54 -0.83
N LEU A 68 -2.88 -20.77 -0.59
CA LEU A 68 -3.57 -21.56 -1.61
C LEU A 68 -4.86 -20.89 -2.08
N ALA A 69 -5.60 -20.23 -1.21
CA ALA A 69 -6.83 -19.53 -1.57
C ALA A 69 -6.54 -18.38 -2.53
N LEU A 70 -5.50 -17.61 -2.26
CA LEU A 70 -5.06 -16.51 -3.12
C LEU A 70 -4.58 -17.01 -4.48
N LEU A 71 -3.75 -18.05 -4.51
CA LEU A 71 -3.28 -18.67 -5.75
C LEU A 71 -4.42 -19.24 -6.58
N THR A 72 -5.41 -19.85 -5.95
CA THR A 72 -6.62 -20.34 -6.62
C THR A 72 -7.40 -19.19 -7.24
N ALA A 73 -7.59 -18.09 -6.52
CA ALA A 73 -8.24 -16.87 -7.03
C ALA A 73 -7.49 -16.30 -8.23
N LYS A 74 -6.16 -16.32 -8.22
CA LYS A 74 -5.31 -15.87 -9.34
C LYS A 74 -5.57 -16.66 -10.62
N HIS A 75 -5.82 -17.95 -10.51
CA HIS A 75 -6.05 -18.85 -11.66
C HIS A 75 -7.47 -18.81 -12.22
N ASN A 76 -8.47 -18.43 -11.41
CA ASN A 76 -9.88 -18.48 -11.81
C ASN A 76 -10.52 -17.11 -12.09
N ARG A 77 -9.72 -16.04 -12.11
CA ARG A 77 -10.18 -14.65 -12.29
C ARG A 77 -9.36 -13.93 -13.34
N SER A 78 -9.93 -12.88 -13.93
CA SER A 78 -9.14 -11.95 -14.74
C SER A 78 -8.09 -11.26 -13.87
N LEU A 79 -7.06 -10.68 -14.49
CA LEU A 79 -6.01 -9.96 -13.77
C LEU A 79 -6.57 -8.81 -12.93
N THR A 80 -7.53 -8.07 -13.48
CA THR A 80 -8.19 -6.95 -12.78
C THR A 80 -8.97 -7.43 -11.56
N GLU A 81 -9.77 -8.49 -11.72
CA GLU A 81 -10.53 -9.10 -10.60
C GLU A 81 -9.60 -9.66 -9.53
N TYR A 82 -8.48 -10.27 -9.93
CA TYR A 82 -7.47 -10.74 -9.01
C TYR A 82 -6.87 -9.57 -8.20
N TYR A 83 -6.53 -8.47 -8.85
CA TYR A 83 -6.01 -7.28 -8.16
C TYR A 83 -7.02 -6.74 -7.14
N TRP A 84 -8.31 -6.67 -7.47
CA TRP A 84 -9.33 -6.28 -6.51
C TRP A 84 -9.43 -7.24 -5.30
N THR A 85 -9.13 -8.51 -5.50
CA THR A 85 -9.06 -9.50 -4.43
C THR A 85 -7.91 -9.25 -3.46
N LEU A 86 -6.84 -8.57 -3.91
CA LEU A 86 -5.63 -8.37 -3.11
C LEU A 86 -5.82 -7.36 -1.96
N THR A 87 -6.75 -6.41 -2.05
CA THR A 87 -6.86 -5.33 -1.06
C THR A 87 -6.93 -5.85 0.39
N PRO A 88 -7.86 -6.73 0.78
CA PRO A 88 -7.88 -7.23 2.15
C PRO A 88 -6.65 -8.07 2.49
N THR A 89 -6.10 -8.81 1.54
CA THR A 89 -4.90 -9.62 1.73
C THR A 89 -3.68 -8.73 2.00
N VAL A 90 -3.52 -7.63 1.27
CA VAL A 90 -2.44 -6.66 1.47
C VAL A 90 -2.49 -6.09 2.88
N ILE A 91 -3.67 -5.63 3.31
CA ILE A 91 -3.86 -5.07 4.65
C ILE A 91 -3.48 -6.10 5.71
N LEU A 92 -4.04 -7.31 5.62
CA LEU A 92 -3.78 -8.37 6.59
C LEU A 92 -2.29 -8.75 6.65
N ARG A 93 -1.66 -8.94 5.50
CA ARG A 93 -0.25 -9.34 5.44
C ARG A 93 0.70 -8.28 6.01
N VAL A 94 0.44 -7.01 5.75
CA VAL A 94 1.24 -5.93 6.35
C VAL A 94 1.11 -5.97 7.88
N LEU A 95 -0.10 -6.07 8.40
CA LEU A 95 -0.33 -6.14 9.84
C LEU A 95 0.31 -7.38 10.50
N GLU A 96 0.30 -8.52 9.84
CA GLU A 96 0.93 -9.75 10.33
C GLU A 96 2.47 -9.68 10.29
N GLN A 97 3.01 -9.11 9.22
CA GLN A 97 4.47 -9.09 8.98
C GLN A 97 5.19 -8.00 9.78
N PHE A 98 4.51 -6.92 10.09
CA PHE A 98 5.09 -5.75 10.75
C PHE A 98 4.35 -5.45 12.07
N PRO A 99 4.73 -6.12 13.18
CA PRO A 99 4.04 -5.99 14.47
C PRO A 99 4.05 -4.57 15.06
N GLU A 100 4.95 -3.71 14.60
CA GLU A 100 5.02 -2.30 15.01
C GLU A 100 3.88 -1.46 14.44
N VAL A 101 3.17 -1.96 13.44
CA VAL A 101 2.04 -1.25 12.79
C VAL A 101 0.80 -1.39 13.68
N ASP A 102 0.47 -0.33 14.39
CA ASP A 102 -0.70 -0.27 15.26
C ASP A 102 -1.97 0.19 14.53
N LEU A 103 -1.80 1.05 13.53
CA LEU A 103 -2.86 1.55 12.66
C LEU A 103 -2.36 1.62 11.23
N LEU A 104 -3.02 0.93 10.32
CA LEU A 104 -2.66 0.89 8.90
C LEU A 104 -3.73 1.59 8.05
N THR A 105 -3.28 2.52 7.20
CA THR A 105 -4.15 3.20 6.24
C THR A 105 -3.87 2.67 4.83
N TYR A 106 -4.89 2.09 4.20
CA TYR A 106 -4.82 1.70 2.80
C TYR A 106 -5.12 2.90 1.89
N LEU A 107 -4.31 3.06 0.85
CA LEU A 107 -4.45 4.13 -0.14
C LEU A 107 -4.51 3.54 -1.55
N ASP A 108 -5.50 3.93 -2.33
CA ASP A 108 -5.51 3.65 -3.77
C ASP A 108 -4.36 4.39 -4.47
N ALA A 109 -3.74 3.74 -5.45
CA ALA A 109 -2.56 4.28 -6.13
C ALA A 109 -2.81 5.54 -6.96
N ASP A 110 -4.06 5.83 -7.29
CA ASP A 110 -4.47 6.99 -8.10
C ASP A 110 -4.96 8.19 -7.24
N LEU A 111 -4.77 8.15 -5.94
CA LEU A 111 -5.01 9.29 -5.05
C LEU A 111 -3.93 10.36 -5.21
N PHE A 112 -4.29 11.58 -4.86
CA PHE A 112 -3.35 12.70 -4.76
C PHE A 112 -3.68 13.58 -3.55
N PHE A 113 -2.68 13.87 -2.73
CA PHE A 113 -2.84 14.65 -1.50
C PHE A 113 -2.66 16.13 -1.78
N TYR A 114 -3.75 16.90 -1.74
CA TYR A 114 -3.73 18.36 -1.86
C TYR A 114 -3.51 19.06 -0.53
N SER A 115 -3.80 18.38 0.58
CA SER A 115 -3.66 18.88 1.95
C SER A 115 -3.20 17.77 2.89
N SER A 116 -2.94 18.12 4.15
CA SER A 116 -2.55 17.16 5.19
C SER A 116 -3.64 16.11 5.43
N PRO A 117 -3.27 14.84 5.65
CA PRO A 117 -4.21 13.79 6.06
C PRO A 117 -4.64 13.89 7.53
N GLU A 118 -4.06 14.80 8.31
CA GLU A 118 -4.33 14.95 9.76
C GLU A 118 -5.82 14.96 10.13
N PRO A 119 -6.71 15.68 9.41
CA PRO A 119 -8.13 15.70 9.76
C PRO A 119 -8.80 14.32 9.75
N ILE A 120 -8.38 13.43 8.85
CA ILE A 120 -8.91 12.04 8.77
C ILE A 120 -8.58 11.27 10.04
N PHE A 121 -7.36 11.40 10.53
CA PHE A 121 -6.93 10.74 11.77
C PHE A 121 -7.64 11.33 13.00
N HIS A 122 -7.91 12.62 13.02
CA HIS A 122 -8.72 13.24 14.08
C HIS A 122 -10.16 12.72 14.07
N GLU A 123 -10.76 12.58 12.89
CA GLU A 123 -12.12 12.04 12.75
C GLU A 123 -12.20 10.59 13.21
N MET A 124 -11.19 9.80 12.93
CA MET A 124 -11.12 8.41 13.40
C MET A 124 -11.17 8.32 14.94
N GLY A 125 -10.48 9.20 15.65
CA GLY A 125 -10.44 9.22 17.12
C GLY A 125 -10.04 7.86 17.69
N GLU A 126 -10.89 7.29 18.55
CA GLU A 126 -10.69 5.98 19.19
C GLU A 126 -11.36 4.82 18.43
N GLN A 127 -11.89 5.07 17.24
CA GLN A 127 -12.54 4.02 16.45
C GLN A 127 -11.51 3.04 15.89
N SER A 128 -11.91 1.78 15.75
CA SER A 128 -11.04 0.73 15.21
C SER A 128 -10.95 0.74 13.69
N VAL A 129 -11.95 1.29 13.00
CA VAL A 129 -12.02 1.33 11.54
C VAL A 129 -12.70 2.63 11.10
N LEU A 130 -12.14 3.25 10.07
CA LEU A 130 -12.74 4.37 9.33
C LEU A 130 -12.74 4.00 7.84
N ILE A 131 -13.89 4.15 7.19
CA ILE A 131 -14.06 3.87 5.76
C ILE A 131 -14.62 5.11 5.08
#